data_694f24fcc1f32cf8303146b03b00effb
#
_entry.id   694f24fcc1f32cf8303146b03b00effb
#
_cell.length_a   1.000
_cell.length_b   1.000
_cell.length_c   1.000
_cell.angle_alpha   90.00
_cell.angle_beta   90.00
_cell.angle_gamma   90.00
#
_symmetry.space_group_name_H-M   'P 1'
#
loop_
_entity.id
_entity.type
_entity.pdbx_description
1 polymer ?
#
loop_
_entity_poly.entity_id
_entity_poly.type
_entity_poly.pdbx_seq_one_letter_code
_entity_poly.pdbx_strand_id
1 'polypeptide(L)'
;GDLSCVNDPVEVLSAKDCLAKMREAKLLVVTNKSVGPYPAIKEQMGIEVVQIPFEELNTAWKAADKDQARAVADRWQKDARAIIGVSRETLENSAAMYLGQKALLKKHGANGLTVNCLGGFYGGHIHAYPCMGFHELVNEGLIGGCEADVRSAVSMIAMTTLTQGRPGFISDPVIDTSKRQIIYAHCVASNKPFGPQGPSNPFEIMTHSEDRKGAAVRSLFPVGYMTTTVEFDANRKTVLFHQAKAVANVDDDRACRTKLAAEPVGDMEKLFTHWNRWGWHRVTVFGDLKEPVFALADAMGWKVVQEA
;
A
#
# COMPACT_ATOMS: atom_id res chain seq x y z
N GLY A 1 -12.40 -3.64 -26.73
CA GLY A 1 -13.70 -3.52 -26.12
C GLY A 1 -13.79 -2.19 -25.38
N ASP A 2 -14.96 -1.62 -25.40
CA ASP A 2 -15.21 -0.35 -24.72
C ASP A 2 -15.10 -0.56 -23.21
N LEU A 3 -14.02 -0.03 -22.59
CA LEU A 3 -13.81 -0.07 -21.15
C LEU A 3 -14.58 1.07 -20.49
N SER A 4 -15.91 1.03 -20.56
CA SER A 4 -16.72 1.97 -19.78
C SER A 4 -16.46 1.73 -18.29
N CYS A 5 -15.98 2.78 -17.60
CA CYS A 5 -15.78 2.77 -16.16
C CYS A 5 -16.83 3.63 -15.48
N VAL A 6 -17.05 3.35 -14.19
CA VAL A 6 -17.84 4.24 -13.32
C VAL A 6 -17.15 5.60 -13.29
N ASN A 7 -17.92 6.68 -13.45
CA ASN A 7 -17.40 8.02 -13.34
C ASN A 7 -16.95 8.30 -11.89
N ASP A 8 -15.67 8.56 -11.73
CA ASP A 8 -15.03 8.81 -10.44
C ASP A 8 -14.11 10.02 -10.58
N PRO A 9 -14.64 11.24 -10.45
CA PRO A 9 -13.82 12.45 -10.49
C PRO A 9 -12.86 12.49 -9.31
N VAL A 10 -11.57 12.63 -9.60
CA VAL A 10 -10.52 12.70 -8.59
C VAL A 10 -10.01 14.11 -8.47
N GLU A 11 -10.11 14.68 -7.26
CA GLU A 11 -9.43 15.94 -6.96
C GLU A 11 -7.93 15.68 -6.79
N VAL A 12 -7.12 16.40 -7.56
CA VAL A 12 -5.66 16.26 -7.53
C VAL A 12 -4.99 17.60 -7.27
N LEU A 13 -3.85 17.55 -6.63
CA LEU A 13 -2.95 18.70 -6.52
C LEU A 13 -2.33 19.01 -7.88
N SER A 14 -1.94 20.27 -8.09
CA SER A 14 -1.03 20.59 -9.18
C SER A 14 0.31 19.84 -8.96
N ALA A 15 1.03 19.53 -10.05
CA ALA A 15 2.34 18.87 -9.94
C ALA A 15 3.31 19.65 -9.03
N LYS A 16 3.29 20.97 -9.11
CA LYS A 16 4.10 21.87 -8.27
C LYS A 16 3.76 21.71 -6.78
N ASP A 17 2.47 21.73 -6.44
CA ASP A 17 2.02 21.65 -5.04
C ASP A 17 2.24 20.22 -4.49
N CYS A 18 2.06 19.20 -5.33
CA CYS A 18 2.39 17.82 -4.98
C CYS A 18 3.88 17.69 -4.63
N LEU A 19 4.78 18.19 -5.48
CA LEU A 19 6.21 18.17 -5.22
C LEU A 19 6.60 18.94 -3.96
N ALA A 20 5.97 20.09 -3.71
CA ALA A 20 6.20 20.85 -2.50
C ALA A 20 5.85 20.05 -1.24
N LYS A 21 4.67 19.40 -1.23
CA LYS A 21 4.24 18.55 -0.12
C LYS A 21 5.08 17.28 0.04
N MET A 22 5.51 16.65 -1.05
CA MET A 22 6.38 15.47 -1.00
C MET A 22 7.71 15.78 -0.28
N ARG A 23 8.25 17.00 -0.40
CA ARG A 23 9.49 17.42 0.28
C ARG A 23 9.34 17.49 1.81
N GLU A 24 8.14 17.57 2.32
CA GLU A 24 7.84 17.56 3.75
C GLU A 24 7.66 16.12 4.28
N ALA A 25 7.59 15.13 3.39
CA ALA A 25 7.33 13.74 3.76
C ALA A 25 8.58 13.04 4.31
N LYS A 26 8.32 12.20 5.32
CA LYS A 26 9.31 11.31 5.91
C LYS A 26 8.77 9.89 5.96
N LEU A 27 9.58 8.93 5.51
CA LEU A 27 9.30 7.50 5.52
C LEU A 27 10.22 6.79 6.50
N LEU A 28 9.66 5.99 7.40
CA LEU A 28 10.43 5.09 8.25
C LEU A 28 10.59 3.72 7.56
N VAL A 29 11.79 3.16 7.61
CA VAL A 29 12.07 1.79 7.17
C VAL A 29 12.45 0.97 8.39
N VAL A 30 11.60 0.02 8.76
CA VAL A 30 11.80 -0.80 9.96
C VAL A 30 12.49 -2.11 9.56
N THR A 31 13.77 -2.21 9.88
CA THR A 31 14.59 -3.40 9.59
C THR A 31 15.91 -3.36 10.34
N ASN A 32 16.45 -4.54 10.67
CA ASN A 32 17.80 -4.68 11.23
C ASN A 32 18.87 -4.88 10.12
N LYS A 33 18.44 -5.13 8.87
CA LYS A 33 19.38 -5.18 7.75
C LYS A 33 19.84 -3.77 7.41
N SER A 34 21.11 -3.61 7.11
CA SER A 34 21.60 -2.33 6.55
C SER A 34 20.95 -2.13 5.18
N VAL A 35 20.14 -1.10 5.08
CA VAL A 35 19.49 -0.67 3.84
C VAL A 35 19.78 0.81 3.63
N GLY A 36 19.84 1.25 2.38
CA GLY A 36 20.19 2.62 2.09
C GLY A 36 21.71 2.90 2.17
N PRO A 37 22.11 4.18 2.22
CA PRO A 37 21.23 5.34 2.14
C PRO A 37 20.45 5.41 0.81
N TYR A 38 19.41 6.26 0.77
CA TYR A 38 18.56 6.48 -0.40
C TYR A 38 18.70 7.90 -0.96
N PRO A 39 19.91 8.30 -1.42
CA PRO A 39 20.18 9.69 -1.82
C PRO A 39 19.31 10.13 -3.00
N ALA A 40 19.05 9.24 -3.97
CA ALA A 40 18.23 9.56 -5.12
C ALA A 40 16.80 9.93 -4.74
N ILE A 41 16.20 9.27 -3.75
CA ILE A 41 14.86 9.59 -3.26
C ILE A 41 14.84 10.99 -2.65
N LYS A 42 15.81 11.29 -1.78
CA LYS A 42 15.92 12.62 -1.15
C LYS A 42 16.19 13.72 -2.18
N GLU A 43 17.10 13.48 -3.09
CA GLU A 43 17.49 14.44 -4.12
C GLU A 43 16.38 14.69 -5.14
N GLN A 44 15.75 13.63 -5.63
CA GLN A 44 14.81 13.71 -6.75
C GLN A 44 13.34 13.91 -6.32
N MET A 45 12.94 13.37 -5.17
CA MET A 45 11.56 13.43 -4.67
C MET A 45 11.43 14.31 -3.43
N GLY A 46 12.54 14.64 -2.76
CA GLY A 46 12.57 15.42 -1.53
C GLY A 46 12.19 14.63 -0.28
N ILE A 47 11.76 13.39 -0.40
CA ILE A 47 11.30 12.54 0.70
C ILE A 47 12.49 12.09 1.54
N GLU A 48 12.40 12.29 2.86
CA GLU A 48 13.38 11.77 3.81
C GLU A 48 13.08 10.31 4.14
N VAL A 49 14.09 9.44 4.04
CA VAL A 49 13.97 8.01 4.39
C VAL A 49 14.86 7.72 5.59
N VAL A 50 14.28 7.25 6.70
CA VAL A 50 14.97 7.00 7.96
C VAL A 50 14.81 5.52 8.33
N GLN A 51 15.92 4.82 8.50
CA GLN A 51 15.93 3.45 8.99
C GLN A 51 15.83 3.42 10.51
N ILE A 52 14.97 2.56 11.05
CA ILE A 52 14.87 2.24 12.47
C ILE A 52 14.89 0.71 12.69
N PRO A 53 15.41 0.24 13.84
CA PRO A 53 15.48 -1.19 14.12
C PRO A 53 14.11 -1.78 14.52
N PHE A 54 13.94 -3.09 14.38
CA PHE A 54 12.74 -3.80 14.86
C PHE A 54 12.48 -3.60 16.35
N GLU A 55 13.53 -3.43 17.16
CA GLU A 55 13.39 -3.21 18.60
C GLU A 55 12.59 -1.95 18.92
N GLU A 56 12.73 -0.91 18.12
CA GLU A 56 11.95 0.32 18.31
C GLU A 56 10.47 0.09 18.05
N LEU A 57 10.12 -0.68 17.01
CA LEU A 57 8.74 -1.09 16.73
C LEU A 57 8.17 -1.96 17.86
N ASN A 58 8.92 -2.94 18.33
CA ASN A 58 8.49 -3.80 19.43
C ASN A 58 8.31 -3.03 20.74
N THR A 59 9.18 -2.07 21.03
CA THR A 59 9.06 -1.19 22.20
C THR A 59 7.79 -0.37 22.13
N ALA A 60 7.48 0.21 20.98
CA ALA A 60 6.25 0.97 20.78
C ALA A 60 4.99 0.08 20.88
N TRP A 61 5.05 -1.14 20.33
CA TRP A 61 3.98 -2.13 20.47
C TRP A 61 3.72 -2.52 21.93
N LYS A 62 4.76 -2.83 22.71
CA LYS A 62 4.66 -3.19 24.12
C LYS A 62 4.12 -2.04 24.97
N ALA A 63 4.46 -0.80 24.63
CA ALA A 63 4.03 0.40 25.33
C ALA A 63 2.62 0.86 24.94
N ALA A 64 1.97 0.24 23.96
CA ALA A 64 0.64 0.60 23.54
C ALA A 64 -0.38 0.42 24.67
N ASP A 65 -1.27 1.40 24.81
CA ASP A 65 -2.34 1.35 25.79
C ASP A 65 -3.30 0.20 25.50
N LYS A 66 -3.49 -0.69 26.47
CA LYS A 66 -4.29 -1.91 26.30
C LYS A 66 -5.79 -1.63 26.15
N ASP A 67 -6.31 -0.58 26.78
CA ASP A 67 -7.72 -0.23 26.66
C ASP A 67 -8.00 0.36 25.27
N GLN A 68 -7.09 1.19 24.75
CA GLN A 68 -7.17 1.67 23.38
C GLN A 68 -7.02 0.53 22.38
N ALA A 69 -6.12 -0.41 22.60
CA ALA A 69 -5.96 -1.58 21.73
C ALA A 69 -7.24 -2.43 21.70
N ARG A 70 -7.88 -2.66 22.88
CA ARG A 70 -9.19 -3.33 22.94
C ARG A 70 -10.27 -2.57 22.17
N ALA A 71 -10.34 -1.25 22.34
CA ALA A 71 -11.32 -0.43 21.61
C ALA A 71 -11.13 -0.48 20.09
N VAL A 72 -9.88 -0.50 19.61
CA VAL A 72 -9.57 -0.69 18.18
C VAL A 72 -10.01 -2.08 17.71
N ALA A 73 -9.70 -3.13 18.47
CA ALA A 73 -10.10 -4.50 18.17
C ALA A 73 -11.63 -4.67 18.15
N ASP A 74 -12.36 -4.01 19.06
CA ASP A 74 -13.84 -3.99 19.08
C ASP A 74 -14.39 -3.34 17.82
N ARG A 75 -13.80 -2.21 17.40
CA ARG A 75 -14.19 -1.55 16.16
C ARG A 75 -13.95 -2.45 14.95
N TRP A 76 -12.79 -3.08 14.84
CA TRP A 76 -12.51 -4.02 13.75
C TRP A 76 -13.48 -5.19 13.72
N GLN A 77 -13.82 -5.74 14.90
CA GLN A 77 -14.76 -6.85 15.02
C GLN A 77 -16.18 -6.45 14.59
N LYS A 78 -16.57 -5.21 14.87
CA LYS A 78 -17.86 -4.65 14.46
C LYS A 78 -17.92 -4.35 12.96
N ASP A 79 -16.84 -3.80 12.41
CA ASP A 79 -16.83 -3.25 11.06
C ASP A 79 -16.49 -4.30 10.00
N ALA A 80 -15.76 -5.36 10.36
CA ALA A 80 -15.42 -6.45 9.46
C ALA A 80 -16.65 -7.29 9.12
N ARG A 81 -16.80 -7.63 7.84
CA ARG A 81 -17.85 -8.56 7.36
C ARG A 81 -17.71 -9.94 7.98
N ALA A 82 -16.46 -10.40 8.17
CA ALA A 82 -16.13 -11.67 8.79
C ALA A 82 -14.74 -11.63 9.43
N ILE A 83 -14.54 -12.48 10.45
CA ILE A 83 -13.23 -12.75 11.05
C ILE A 83 -12.99 -14.25 10.94
N ILE A 84 -11.95 -14.65 10.21
CA ILE A 84 -11.71 -16.03 9.84
C ILE A 84 -10.35 -16.49 10.39
N GLY A 85 -10.38 -17.43 11.33
CA GLY A 85 -9.17 -18.04 11.89
C GLY A 85 -8.33 -17.14 12.81
N VAL A 86 -8.85 -15.97 13.20
CA VAL A 86 -8.14 -14.99 14.03
C VAL A 86 -8.80 -14.94 15.41
N SER A 87 -8.01 -15.15 16.47
CA SER A 87 -8.49 -15.08 17.84
C SER A 87 -8.64 -13.63 18.32
N ARG A 88 -9.43 -13.43 19.36
CA ARG A 88 -9.56 -12.12 20.01
C ARG A 88 -8.21 -11.58 20.49
N GLU A 89 -7.41 -12.40 21.09
CA GLU A 89 -6.05 -12.03 21.54
C GLU A 89 -5.18 -11.56 20.37
N THR A 90 -5.25 -12.24 19.24
CA THR A 90 -4.51 -11.84 18.02
C THR A 90 -4.99 -10.48 17.50
N LEU A 91 -6.30 -10.20 17.54
CA LEU A 91 -6.84 -8.89 17.18
C LEU A 91 -6.32 -7.78 18.08
N GLU A 92 -6.32 -8.00 19.40
CA GLU A 92 -5.81 -7.02 20.37
C GLU A 92 -4.31 -6.79 20.21
N ASN A 93 -3.53 -7.83 19.97
CA ASN A 93 -2.10 -7.72 19.68
C ASN A 93 -1.83 -6.93 18.39
N SER A 94 -2.63 -7.17 17.35
CA SER A 94 -2.54 -6.42 16.09
C SER A 94 -2.98 -4.97 16.26
N ALA A 95 -3.97 -4.70 17.11
CA ALA A 95 -4.40 -3.35 17.45
C ALA A 95 -3.33 -2.59 18.24
N ALA A 96 -2.67 -3.26 19.19
CA ALA A 96 -1.51 -2.70 19.90
C ALA A 96 -0.36 -2.39 18.93
N MET A 97 -0.13 -3.23 17.90
CA MET A 97 0.87 -3.00 16.85
C MET A 97 0.50 -1.76 16.01
N TYR A 98 -0.75 -1.59 15.64
CA TYR A 98 -1.21 -0.37 14.97
C TYR A 98 -0.95 0.90 15.80
N LEU A 99 -1.28 0.87 17.11
CA LEU A 99 -1.00 2.00 18.02
C LEU A 99 0.51 2.26 18.13
N GLY A 100 1.33 1.20 18.17
CA GLY A 100 2.78 1.31 18.15
C GLY A 100 3.30 1.96 16.87
N GLN A 101 2.78 1.57 15.71
CA GLN A 101 3.11 2.21 14.43
C GLN A 101 2.75 3.70 14.44
N LYS A 102 1.56 4.06 14.93
CA LYS A 102 1.14 5.47 15.09
C LYS A 102 2.08 6.25 16.00
N ALA A 103 2.48 5.64 17.12
CA ALA A 103 3.41 6.25 18.06
C ALA A 103 4.78 6.52 17.42
N LEU A 104 5.29 5.59 16.60
CA LEU A 104 6.52 5.79 15.86
C LEU A 104 6.42 6.92 14.83
N LEU A 105 5.34 6.95 14.05
CA LEU A 105 5.12 8.05 13.10
C LEU A 105 5.11 9.40 13.81
N LYS A 106 4.41 9.50 14.94
CA LYS A 106 4.38 10.72 15.75
C LYS A 106 5.77 11.07 16.32
N LYS A 107 6.49 10.10 16.88
CA LYS A 107 7.83 10.29 17.47
C LYS A 107 8.83 10.85 16.47
N HIS A 108 8.81 10.33 15.25
CA HIS A 108 9.74 10.71 14.19
C HIS A 108 9.24 11.84 13.28
N GLY A 109 8.01 12.32 13.46
CA GLY A 109 7.37 13.27 12.56
C GLY A 109 7.26 12.71 11.13
N ALA A 110 6.90 11.42 11.00
CA ALA A 110 6.86 10.72 9.73
C ALA A 110 5.42 10.55 9.20
N ASN A 111 5.30 10.48 7.87
CA ASN A 111 4.02 10.30 7.18
C ASN A 111 3.72 8.83 6.87
N GLY A 112 4.71 7.96 7.00
CA GLY A 112 4.56 6.56 6.72
C GLY A 112 5.69 5.69 7.22
N LEU A 113 5.45 4.40 7.19
CA LEU A 113 6.47 3.40 7.47
C LEU A 113 6.32 2.20 6.54
N THR A 114 7.44 1.55 6.28
CA THR A 114 7.48 0.21 5.66
C THR A 114 8.31 -0.71 6.54
N VAL A 115 7.87 -1.96 6.68
CA VAL A 115 8.47 -2.91 7.62
C VAL A 115 8.97 -4.14 6.85
N ASN A 116 10.20 -4.58 7.11
CA ASN A 116 10.67 -5.88 6.64
C ASN A 116 9.96 -7.00 7.42
N CYS A 117 8.67 -7.18 7.12
CA CYS A 117 7.78 -8.03 7.89
C CYS A 117 8.18 -9.52 7.80
N LEU A 118 8.47 -10.06 6.62
CA LEU A 118 8.87 -11.46 6.46
C LEU A 118 10.21 -11.74 7.17
N GLY A 119 11.20 -10.89 6.98
CA GLY A 119 12.46 -10.97 7.72
C GLY A 119 12.27 -10.83 9.23
N GLY A 120 11.29 -10.02 9.65
CA GLY A 120 10.92 -9.84 11.05
C GLY A 120 10.25 -11.07 11.65
N PHE A 121 9.25 -11.66 10.96
CA PHE A 121 8.51 -12.84 11.45
C PHE A 121 9.41 -14.07 11.52
N TYR A 122 10.04 -14.41 10.40
CA TYR A 122 10.85 -15.64 10.31
C TYR A 122 12.17 -15.55 11.06
N GLY A 123 12.67 -14.32 11.26
CA GLY A 123 13.84 -14.07 12.11
C GLY A 123 13.51 -13.96 13.62
N GLY A 124 12.23 -14.01 14.00
CA GLY A 124 11.80 -13.85 15.40
C GLY A 124 12.01 -12.43 15.95
N HIS A 125 12.10 -11.43 15.08
CA HIS A 125 12.36 -10.04 15.46
C HIS A 125 11.07 -9.21 15.68
N ILE A 126 9.94 -9.62 15.08
CA ILE A 126 8.64 -8.97 15.26
C ILE A 126 7.73 -9.90 16.06
N HIS A 127 7.08 -9.36 17.09
CA HIS A 127 6.27 -10.13 18.04
C HIS A 127 4.76 -10.02 17.82
N ALA A 128 4.33 -9.09 16.98
CA ALA A 128 2.94 -8.95 16.52
C ALA A 128 2.91 -8.54 15.04
N TYR A 129 1.89 -9.00 14.30
CA TYR A 129 1.77 -8.76 12.86
C TYR A 129 1.38 -7.30 12.59
N PRO A 130 2.08 -6.58 11.68
CA PRO A 130 1.81 -5.18 11.39
C PRO A 130 0.70 -4.96 10.35
N CYS A 131 0.18 -6.02 9.72
CA CYS A 131 -0.67 -5.93 8.54
C CYS A 131 -1.95 -5.11 8.76
N MET A 132 -2.67 -5.34 9.88
CA MET A 132 -3.86 -4.55 10.23
C MET A 132 -3.51 -3.08 10.53
N GLY A 133 -2.32 -2.82 11.05
CA GLY A 133 -1.85 -1.45 11.24
C GLY A 133 -1.60 -0.75 9.90
N PHE A 134 -1.03 -1.42 8.91
CA PHE A 134 -0.88 -0.85 7.57
C PHE A 134 -2.24 -0.52 6.94
N HIS A 135 -3.22 -1.42 7.09
CA HIS A 135 -4.60 -1.18 6.66
C HIS A 135 -5.18 0.11 7.26
N GLU A 136 -5.03 0.31 8.56
CA GLU A 136 -5.51 1.51 9.24
C GLU A 136 -4.77 2.77 8.78
N LEU A 137 -3.44 2.71 8.69
CA LEU A 137 -2.64 3.84 8.27
C LEU A 137 -3.05 4.34 6.88
N VAL A 138 -3.23 3.43 5.92
CA VAL A 138 -3.64 3.83 4.56
C VAL A 138 -5.09 4.33 4.50
N ASN A 139 -5.97 3.84 5.38
CA ASN A 139 -7.33 4.38 5.55
C ASN A 139 -7.33 5.82 6.09
N GLU A 140 -6.31 6.20 6.84
CA GLU A 140 -6.13 7.55 7.40
C GLU A 140 -5.39 8.51 6.46
N GLY A 141 -5.00 8.06 5.27
CA GLY A 141 -4.20 8.86 4.32
C GLY A 141 -2.71 8.91 4.67
N LEU A 142 -2.26 8.02 5.55
CA LEU A 142 -0.85 7.77 5.84
C LEU A 142 -0.33 6.62 5.00
N ILE A 143 0.94 6.25 5.17
CA ILE A 143 1.55 5.14 4.45
C ILE A 143 1.86 3.99 5.40
N GLY A 144 1.33 2.81 5.08
CA GLY A 144 1.68 1.55 5.70
C GLY A 144 2.11 0.57 4.63
N GLY A 145 3.39 0.23 4.58
CA GLY A 145 3.99 -0.61 3.53
C GLY A 145 4.57 -1.90 4.07
N CYS A 146 4.53 -2.94 3.25
CA CYS A 146 5.08 -4.26 3.53
C CYS A 146 6.51 -4.41 2.99
N GLU A 147 7.25 -5.40 3.52
CA GLU A 147 8.49 -5.94 2.97
C GLU A 147 9.69 -4.98 2.91
N ALA A 148 9.62 -3.85 3.64
CA ALA A 148 10.59 -2.77 3.57
C ALA A 148 10.84 -2.28 2.12
N ASP A 149 9.83 -2.40 1.26
CA ASP A 149 9.88 -1.89 -0.10
C ASP A 149 9.77 -0.37 -0.10
N VAL A 150 10.93 0.27 -0.04
CA VAL A 150 11.05 1.73 -0.01
C VAL A 150 10.55 2.36 -1.30
N ARG A 151 10.79 1.72 -2.45
CA ARG A 151 10.39 2.25 -3.74
C ARG A 151 8.87 2.31 -3.89
N SER A 152 8.18 1.23 -3.54
CA SER A 152 6.72 1.25 -3.52
C SER A 152 6.16 2.18 -2.43
N ALA A 153 6.81 2.25 -1.27
CA ALA A 153 6.37 3.16 -0.20
C ALA A 153 6.48 4.65 -0.61
N VAL A 154 7.55 5.06 -1.31
CA VAL A 154 7.62 6.44 -1.83
C VAL A 154 6.66 6.67 -3.00
N SER A 155 6.36 5.65 -3.78
CA SER A 155 5.30 5.69 -4.80
C SER A 155 3.92 5.88 -4.16
N MET A 156 3.65 5.21 -3.03
CA MET A 156 2.45 5.46 -2.22
C MET A 156 2.40 6.90 -1.71
N ILE A 157 3.52 7.45 -1.18
CA ILE A 157 3.59 8.86 -0.75
C ILE A 157 3.25 9.79 -1.91
N ALA A 158 3.85 9.59 -3.07
CA ALA A 158 3.61 10.43 -4.25
C ALA A 158 2.13 10.41 -4.65
N MET A 159 1.52 9.23 -4.75
CA MET A 159 0.13 9.09 -5.19
C MET A 159 -0.88 9.56 -4.14
N THR A 160 -0.66 9.25 -2.86
CA THR A 160 -1.51 9.72 -1.77
C THR A 160 -1.46 11.24 -1.64
N THR A 161 -0.27 11.84 -1.84
CA THR A 161 -0.11 13.30 -1.87
C THR A 161 -0.83 13.92 -3.08
N LEU A 162 -0.59 13.38 -4.28
CA LEU A 162 -1.19 13.86 -5.52
C LEU A 162 -2.71 13.85 -5.46
N THR A 163 -3.30 12.80 -4.89
CA THR A 163 -4.76 12.59 -4.81
C THR A 163 -5.38 13.07 -3.50
N GLN A 164 -4.62 13.76 -2.67
CA GLN A 164 -5.09 14.32 -1.40
C GLN A 164 -5.68 13.26 -0.45
N GLY A 165 -5.11 12.04 -0.46
CA GLY A 165 -5.44 11.02 0.53
C GLY A 165 -5.91 9.68 -0.03
N ARG A 166 -6.06 9.49 -1.35
CA ARG A 166 -6.38 8.15 -1.86
C ARG A 166 -5.23 7.19 -1.57
N PRO A 167 -5.51 6.02 -0.98
CA PRO A 167 -4.48 5.07 -0.61
C PRO A 167 -3.88 4.38 -1.83
N GLY A 168 -2.57 4.18 -1.80
CA GLY A 168 -1.89 3.26 -2.69
C GLY A 168 -2.00 1.83 -2.17
N PHE A 169 -2.36 0.89 -3.03
CA PHE A 169 -2.32 -0.54 -2.77
C PHE A 169 -1.05 -1.14 -3.37
N ILE A 170 -0.05 -1.40 -2.53
CA ILE A 170 1.15 -2.15 -2.93
C ILE A 170 0.75 -3.58 -3.24
N SER A 171 1.22 -4.14 -4.34
CA SER A 171 0.79 -5.48 -4.77
C SER A 171 1.80 -6.23 -5.61
N ASP A 172 1.77 -7.56 -5.42
CA ASP A 172 2.33 -8.53 -6.33
C ASP A 172 1.41 -8.73 -7.54
N PRO A 173 1.97 -9.07 -8.71
CA PRO A 173 1.19 -9.43 -9.87
C PRO A 173 0.87 -10.93 -9.88
N VAL A 174 -0.37 -11.29 -10.06
CA VAL A 174 -0.78 -12.61 -10.53
C VAL A 174 -1.44 -12.45 -11.90
N ILE A 175 -1.04 -13.25 -12.85
CA ILE A 175 -1.43 -13.08 -14.26
C ILE A 175 -2.37 -14.21 -14.67
N ASP A 176 -3.58 -13.86 -15.07
CA ASP A 176 -4.54 -14.79 -15.67
C ASP A 176 -4.65 -14.51 -17.19
N THR A 177 -3.84 -15.23 -17.96
CA THR A 177 -3.83 -15.09 -19.41
C THR A 177 -5.13 -15.52 -20.08
N SER A 178 -5.85 -16.47 -19.46
CA SER A 178 -7.12 -16.99 -19.99
C SER A 178 -8.22 -15.96 -19.97
N LYS A 179 -8.25 -15.15 -18.90
CA LYS A 179 -9.21 -14.05 -18.72
C LYS A 179 -8.70 -12.70 -19.19
N ARG A 180 -7.43 -12.63 -19.61
CA ARG A 180 -6.75 -11.37 -19.91
C ARG A 180 -6.80 -10.38 -18.75
N GLN A 181 -6.50 -10.87 -17.53
CA GLN A 181 -6.56 -10.11 -16.29
C GLN A 181 -5.21 -10.13 -15.56
N ILE A 182 -4.90 -9.01 -14.94
CA ILE A 182 -3.91 -8.94 -13.87
C ILE A 182 -4.66 -9.00 -12.54
N ILE A 183 -4.11 -9.71 -11.57
CA ILE A 183 -4.64 -9.78 -10.22
C ILE A 183 -3.59 -9.15 -9.31
N TYR A 184 -3.93 -8.00 -8.75
CA TYR A 184 -3.12 -7.32 -7.75
C TYR A 184 -3.37 -7.97 -6.40
N ALA A 185 -2.34 -8.59 -5.83
CA ALA A 185 -2.46 -9.38 -4.61
C ALA A 185 -1.53 -8.88 -3.50
N HIS A 186 -2.06 -8.63 -2.31
CA HIS A 186 -1.26 -8.40 -1.10
C HIS A 186 -2.06 -8.60 0.19
N CYS A 187 -1.34 -8.65 1.34
CA CYS A 187 -1.93 -8.84 2.67
C CYS A 187 -2.40 -7.54 3.33
N VAL A 188 -2.14 -6.40 2.70
CA VAL A 188 -2.43 -5.06 3.21
C VAL A 188 -3.18 -4.26 2.15
N ALA A 189 -4.34 -3.78 2.48
CA ALA A 189 -5.17 -3.01 1.58
C ALA A 189 -6.07 -2.07 2.39
N SER A 190 -6.36 -0.90 1.83
CA SER A 190 -7.41 -0.03 2.35
C SER A 190 -8.79 -0.64 2.14
N ASN A 191 -9.75 -0.32 3.00
CA ASN A 191 -11.17 -0.44 2.68
C ASN A 191 -11.82 0.93 2.41
N LYS A 192 -11.00 1.97 2.20
CA LYS A 192 -11.41 3.32 1.78
C LYS A 192 -10.67 3.74 0.50
N PRO A 193 -10.90 3.06 -0.63
CA PRO A 193 -10.10 3.26 -1.84
C PRO A 193 -10.22 4.66 -2.44
N PHE A 194 -11.26 5.42 -2.05
CA PHE A 194 -11.50 6.78 -2.51
C PHE A 194 -10.97 7.86 -1.53
N GLY A 195 -10.22 7.44 -0.52
CA GLY A 195 -9.60 8.33 0.47
C GLY A 195 -10.31 8.31 1.83
N PRO A 196 -9.72 8.96 2.85
CA PRO A 196 -10.17 8.89 4.25
C PRO A 196 -11.63 9.32 4.48
N GLN A 197 -12.10 10.25 3.67
CA GLN A 197 -13.48 10.78 3.73
C GLN A 197 -14.42 10.07 2.74
N GLY A 198 -13.89 9.18 1.90
CA GLY A 198 -14.68 8.43 0.93
C GLY A 198 -15.45 7.26 1.56
N PRO A 199 -16.35 6.65 0.77
CA PRO A 199 -17.08 5.47 1.23
C PRO A 199 -16.15 4.30 1.51
N SER A 200 -16.51 3.51 2.53
CA SER A 200 -15.82 2.26 2.85
C SER A 200 -16.40 1.10 2.06
N ASN A 201 -15.56 0.20 1.59
CA ASN A 201 -15.98 -1.09 1.07
C ASN A 201 -15.92 -2.18 2.15
N PRO A 202 -16.65 -3.30 1.99
CA PRO A 202 -16.56 -4.43 2.90
C PRO A 202 -15.14 -5.00 2.97
N PHE A 203 -14.78 -5.53 4.13
CA PHE A 203 -13.51 -6.23 4.31
C PHE A 203 -13.67 -7.40 5.28
N GLU A 204 -12.75 -8.33 5.22
CA GLU A 204 -12.65 -9.48 6.12
C GLU A 204 -11.29 -9.45 6.81
N ILE A 205 -11.22 -9.95 8.03
CA ILE A 205 -9.98 -10.14 8.77
C ILE A 205 -9.66 -11.62 8.75
N MET A 206 -8.47 -11.95 8.27
CA MET A 206 -7.98 -13.32 8.15
C MET A 206 -6.58 -13.43 8.73
N THR A 207 -6.10 -14.64 8.92
CA THR A 207 -4.69 -14.86 9.24
C THR A 207 -3.80 -14.44 8.07
N HIS A 208 -2.52 -14.14 8.33
CA HIS A 208 -1.53 -13.96 7.26
C HIS A 208 -1.49 -15.19 6.35
N SER A 209 -1.31 -14.99 5.05
CA SER A 209 -1.53 -16.05 4.06
C SER A 209 -0.51 -17.19 4.13
N GLU A 210 0.75 -16.89 4.40
CA GLU A 210 1.83 -17.89 4.31
C GLU A 210 1.90 -18.81 5.54
N ASP A 211 1.83 -18.22 6.74
CA ASP A 211 2.05 -18.96 7.98
C ASP A 211 0.78 -19.17 8.83
N ARG A 212 -0.36 -18.66 8.37
CA ARG A 212 -1.67 -18.77 9.02
C ARG A 212 -1.71 -18.21 10.44
N LYS A 213 -0.89 -17.21 10.73
CA LYS A 213 -0.81 -16.50 12.02
C LYS A 213 -1.19 -15.04 11.87
N GLY A 214 -1.27 -14.33 13.00
CA GLY A 214 -1.55 -12.90 13.03
C GLY A 214 -2.92 -12.53 12.44
N ALA A 215 -3.08 -11.27 12.06
CA ALA A 215 -4.26 -10.74 11.41
C ALA A 215 -3.88 -9.89 10.21
N ALA A 216 -4.54 -10.14 9.08
CA ALA A 216 -4.37 -9.43 7.82
C ALA A 216 -5.73 -9.12 7.21
N VAL A 217 -5.79 -8.17 6.29
CA VAL A 217 -7.03 -7.74 5.66
C VAL A 217 -7.25 -8.41 4.31
N ARG A 218 -8.48 -8.81 4.06
CA ARG A 218 -9.04 -9.06 2.74
C ARG A 218 -10.04 -7.96 2.44
N SER A 219 -9.62 -6.94 1.72
CA SER A 219 -10.49 -5.87 1.24
C SER A 219 -11.27 -6.35 0.02
N LEU A 220 -12.58 -6.10 -0.01
CA LEU A 220 -13.43 -6.39 -1.16
C LEU A 220 -13.62 -5.09 -1.94
N PHE A 221 -12.66 -4.77 -2.76
CA PHE A 221 -12.62 -3.52 -3.51
C PHE A 221 -13.82 -3.33 -4.45
N PRO A 222 -14.26 -2.09 -4.68
CA PRO A 222 -15.33 -1.80 -5.63
C PRO A 222 -14.89 -2.15 -7.06
N VAL A 223 -15.82 -2.69 -7.86
CA VAL A 223 -15.59 -3.05 -9.25
C VAL A 223 -16.22 -2.06 -10.21
N GLY A 224 -15.77 -2.06 -11.46
CA GLY A 224 -16.25 -1.14 -12.48
C GLY A 224 -15.48 0.18 -12.56
N TYR A 225 -14.55 0.43 -11.67
CA TYR A 225 -13.75 1.65 -11.60
C TYR A 225 -12.43 1.51 -12.36
N MET A 226 -11.95 2.64 -12.90
CA MET A 226 -10.57 2.73 -13.39
C MET A 226 -9.61 2.70 -12.21
N THR A 227 -8.52 1.99 -12.37
CA THR A 227 -7.35 2.05 -11.49
C THR A 227 -6.13 2.52 -12.26
N THR A 228 -5.28 3.27 -11.60
CA THR A 228 -3.98 3.69 -12.10
C THR A 228 -2.90 3.03 -11.26
N THR A 229 -1.99 2.33 -11.93
CA THR A 229 -0.90 1.60 -11.28
C THR A 229 0.42 2.21 -11.69
N VAL A 230 1.25 2.51 -10.70
CA VAL A 230 2.52 3.21 -10.87
C VAL A 230 3.64 2.60 -10.04
N GLU A 231 4.87 2.92 -10.43
CA GLU A 231 6.05 2.77 -9.59
C GLU A 231 7.05 3.90 -9.91
N PHE A 232 7.42 4.68 -8.91
CA PHE A 232 8.40 5.76 -9.04
C PHE A 232 9.80 5.24 -8.73
N ASP A 233 10.67 5.21 -9.73
CA ASP A 233 12.07 4.81 -9.60
C ASP A 233 12.98 6.04 -9.63
N ALA A 234 13.39 6.53 -8.47
CA ALA A 234 14.20 7.72 -8.33
C ALA A 234 15.62 7.53 -8.90
N ASN A 235 16.16 6.31 -8.86
CA ASN A 235 17.50 6.02 -9.41
C ASN A 235 17.51 6.10 -10.94
N ARG A 236 16.41 5.70 -11.57
CA ARG A 236 16.27 5.71 -13.04
C ARG A 236 15.53 6.93 -13.56
N LYS A 237 15.03 7.80 -12.70
CA LYS A 237 14.18 8.95 -13.05
C LYS A 237 13.03 8.54 -13.95
N THR A 238 12.29 7.53 -13.52
CA THR A 238 11.27 6.87 -14.32
C THR A 238 10.02 6.64 -13.49
N VAL A 239 8.87 6.84 -14.09
CA VAL A 239 7.57 6.40 -13.56
C VAL A 239 7.07 5.28 -14.45
N LEU A 240 6.91 4.08 -13.88
CA LEU A 240 6.18 3.00 -14.52
C LEU A 240 4.68 3.31 -14.41
N PHE A 241 3.95 3.04 -15.47
CA PHE A 241 2.55 3.42 -15.55
C PHE A 241 1.75 2.42 -16.35
N HIS A 242 0.63 1.99 -15.82
CA HIS A 242 -0.46 1.39 -16.59
C HIS A 242 -1.81 1.64 -15.91
N GLN A 243 -2.87 1.43 -16.64
CA GLN A 243 -4.23 1.51 -16.14
C GLN A 243 -4.95 0.19 -16.35
N ALA A 244 -5.92 -0.10 -15.47
CA ALA A 244 -6.76 -1.27 -15.60
C ALA A 244 -8.14 -1.01 -14.99
N LYS A 245 -9.17 -1.63 -15.54
CA LYS A 245 -10.52 -1.62 -14.97
C LYS A 245 -10.64 -2.72 -13.91
N ALA A 246 -10.98 -2.34 -12.69
CA ALA A 246 -11.29 -3.28 -11.62
C ALA A 246 -12.55 -4.10 -11.97
N VAL A 247 -12.45 -5.43 -12.00
CA VAL A 247 -13.55 -6.29 -12.49
C VAL A 247 -14.02 -7.32 -11.49
N ALA A 248 -13.17 -7.79 -10.57
CA ALA A 248 -13.57 -8.77 -9.56
C ALA A 248 -12.66 -8.77 -8.33
N ASN A 249 -13.18 -9.25 -7.21
CA ASN A 249 -12.37 -9.70 -6.08
C ASN A 249 -12.23 -11.22 -6.15
N VAL A 250 -11.01 -11.73 -6.22
CA VAL A 250 -10.78 -13.17 -6.39
C VAL A 250 -10.85 -13.87 -5.04
N ASP A 251 -11.72 -14.87 -4.94
CA ASP A 251 -11.86 -15.73 -3.77
C ASP A 251 -11.05 -17.01 -3.98
N ASP A 252 -9.78 -16.95 -3.66
CA ASP A 252 -8.85 -18.09 -3.72
C ASP A 252 -7.97 -18.06 -2.47
N ASP A 253 -7.78 -19.20 -1.82
CA ASP A 253 -7.01 -19.28 -0.58
C ASP A 253 -5.48 -19.25 -0.81
N ARG A 254 -5.05 -19.39 -2.05
CA ARG A 254 -3.65 -19.24 -2.47
C ARG A 254 -3.26 -17.76 -2.56
N ALA A 255 -1.99 -17.47 -2.36
CA ALA A 255 -1.40 -16.12 -2.34
C ALA A 255 -2.02 -15.20 -1.26
N CYS A 256 -1.70 -13.91 -1.33
CA CYS A 256 -2.11 -12.91 -0.36
C CYS A 256 -3.63 -12.73 -0.27
N ARG A 257 -4.11 -12.15 0.85
CA ARG A 257 -5.55 -12.14 1.18
C ARG A 257 -6.38 -11.24 0.27
N THR A 258 -5.96 -10.00 0.04
CA THR A 258 -6.65 -9.11 -0.91
C THR A 258 -6.18 -9.41 -2.33
N LYS A 259 -7.11 -9.65 -3.23
CA LYS A 259 -6.86 -9.95 -4.65
C LYS A 259 -7.87 -9.21 -5.53
N LEU A 260 -7.39 -8.15 -6.17
CA LEU A 260 -8.19 -7.37 -7.12
C LEU A 260 -7.85 -7.79 -8.54
N ALA A 261 -8.80 -8.43 -9.22
CA ALA A 261 -8.66 -8.70 -10.65
C ALA A 261 -9.03 -7.45 -11.46
N ALA A 262 -8.20 -7.12 -12.43
CA ALA A 262 -8.40 -5.97 -13.29
C ALA A 262 -8.05 -6.28 -14.74
N GLU A 263 -8.75 -5.63 -15.67
CA GLU A 263 -8.50 -5.73 -17.11
C GLU A 263 -7.62 -4.56 -17.56
N PRO A 264 -6.35 -4.81 -17.93
CA PRO A 264 -5.45 -3.76 -18.37
C PRO A 264 -5.94 -3.03 -19.62
N VAL A 265 -5.73 -1.72 -19.63
CA VAL A 265 -5.92 -0.87 -20.81
C VAL A 265 -4.63 -0.88 -21.62
N GLY A 266 -4.70 -1.41 -22.82
CA GLY A 266 -3.54 -1.49 -23.72
C GLY A 266 -3.04 -2.91 -23.95
N ASP A 267 -1.73 -3.06 -24.08
CA ASP A 267 -1.08 -4.33 -24.47
C ASP A 267 -0.74 -5.17 -23.22
N MET A 268 -1.58 -6.16 -22.95
CA MET A 268 -1.38 -7.09 -21.84
C MET A 268 -0.13 -7.97 -21.99
N GLU A 269 0.20 -8.38 -23.20
CA GLU A 269 1.36 -9.24 -23.43
C GLU A 269 2.64 -8.47 -23.11
N LYS A 270 2.70 -7.21 -23.50
CA LYS A 270 3.77 -6.29 -23.13
C LYS A 270 3.85 -6.14 -21.59
N LEU A 271 2.73 -5.90 -20.92
CA LEU A 271 2.69 -5.78 -19.47
C LEU A 271 3.27 -7.02 -18.78
N PHE A 272 2.88 -8.21 -19.20
CA PHE A 272 3.31 -9.47 -18.60
C PHE A 272 4.77 -9.80 -18.83
N THR A 273 5.25 -9.59 -20.08
CA THR A 273 6.62 -9.92 -20.46
C THR A 273 7.65 -8.94 -19.92
N HIS A 274 7.23 -7.74 -19.53
CA HIS A 274 8.13 -6.68 -19.06
C HIS A 274 8.07 -6.43 -17.55
N TRP A 275 7.09 -6.97 -16.84
CA TRP A 275 6.89 -6.69 -15.40
C TRP A 275 8.16 -6.87 -14.57
N ASN A 276 8.84 -7.99 -14.69
CA ASN A 276 10.00 -8.35 -13.87
C ASN A 276 11.25 -7.49 -14.12
N ARG A 277 11.29 -6.72 -15.20
CA ARG A 277 12.43 -5.84 -15.54
C ARG A 277 12.61 -4.70 -14.54
N TRP A 278 11.55 -4.36 -13.80
CA TRP A 278 11.47 -3.19 -12.95
C TRP A 278 11.22 -3.51 -11.49
N GLY A 279 11.37 -4.75 -11.08
CA GLY A 279 11.05 -5.22 -9.75
C GLY A 279 9.65 -5.80 -9.65
N TRP A 280 9.31 -6.28 -8.46
CA TRP A 280 8.15 -7.14 -8.27
C TRP A 280 6.86 -6.37 -8.00
N HIS A 281 6.89 -5.42 -7.06
CA HIS A 281 5.70 -4.67 -6.67
C HIS A 281 5.37 -3.50 -7.61
N ARG A 282 4.09 -3.12 -7.58
CA ARG A 282 3.54 -1.85 -8.08
C ARG A 282 2.55 -1.31 -7.07
N VAL A 283 2.20 -0.03 -7.24
CA VAL A 283 1.22 0.66 -6.41
C VAL A 283 0.01 1.02 -7.24
N THR A 284 -1.15 0.48 -6.85
CA THR A 284 -2.44 0.71 -7.53
C THR A 284 -3.29 1.69 -6.73
N VAL A 285 -3.85 2.69 -7.40
CA VAL A 285 -4.75 3.71 -6.84
C VAL A 285 -6.03 3.74 -7.66
N PHE A 286 -7.18 3.85 -7.01
CA PHE A 286 -8.45 4.00 -7.71
C PHE A 286 -8.56 5.40 -8.34
N GLY A 287 -8.96 5.44 -9.59
CA GLY A 287 -9.15 6.66 -10.37
C GLY A 287 -8.42 6.65 -11.71
N ASP A 288 -8.90 7.47 -12.63
CA ASP A 288 -8.18 7.81 -13.86
C ASP A 288 -7.20 8.94 -13.55
N LEU A 289 -5.94 8.59 -13.34
CA LEU A 289 -4.87 9.51 -12.94
C LEU A 289 -3.79 9.66 -14.01
N LYS A 290 -4.10 9.31 -15.26
CA LYS A 290 -3.12 9.41 -16.36
C LYS A 290 -2.52 10.81 -16.45
N GLU A 291 -3.35 11.79 -16.71
CA GLU A 291 -2.87 13.18 -16.90
C GLU A 291 -2.15 13.73 -15.66
N PRO A 292 -2.67 13.58 -14.42
CA PRO A 292 -1.96 14.03 -13.22
C PRO A 292 -0.60 13.36 -13.02
N VAL A 293 -0.48 12.05 -13.26
CA VAL A 293 0.79 11.32 -13.13
C VAL A 293 1.79 11.77 -14.19
N PHE A 294 1.35 11.95 -15.44
CA PHE A 294 2.21 12.45 -16.51
C PHE A 294 2.69 13.87 -16.23
N ALA A 295 1.81 14.75 -15.76
CA ALA A 295 2.18 16.11 -15.36
C ALA A 295 3.19 16.13 -14.20
N LEU A 296 3.01 15.23 -13.23
CA LEU A 296 3.97 15.10 -12.11
C LEU A 296 5.34 14.60 -12.60
N ALA A 297 5.37 13.58 -13.45
CA ALA A 297 6.60 13.06 -14.03
C ALA A 297 7.33 14.12 -14.88
N ASP A 298 6.59 14.89 -15.68
CA ASP A 298 7.14 15.98 -16.49
C ASP A 298 7.76 17.08 -15.60
N ALA A 299 7.06 17.50 -14.54
CA ALA A 299 7.57 18.48 -13.59
C ALA A 299 8.82 18.00 -12.83
N MET A 300 9.01 16.68 -12.69
CA MET A 300 10.23 16.06 -12.14
C MET A 300 11.34 15.90 -13.19
N GLY A 301 11.05 16.09 -14.48
CA GLY A 301 11.95 15.77 -15.58
C GLY A 301 12.18 14.26 -15.76
N TRP A 302 11.18 13.43 -15.41
CA TRP A 302 11.27 11.98 -15.46
C TRP A 302 10.54 11.39 -16.68
N LYS A 303 11.00 10.21 -17.10
CA LYS A 303 10.32 9.46 -18.16
C LYS A 303 9.13 8.67 -17.60
N VAL A 304 8.05 8.63 -18.37
CA VAL A 304 6.97 7.67 -18.13
C VAL A 304 7.17 6.47 -19.03
N VAL A 305 7.22 5.29 -18.44
CA VAL A 305 7.21 4.00 -19.15
C VAL A 305 5.81 3.42 -19.06
N GLN A 306 5.09 3.47 -20.15
CA GLN A 306 3.78 2.82 -20.26
C GLN A 306 4.00 1.32 -20.41
N GLU A 307 3.58 0.55 -19.37
CA GLU A 307 3.82 -0.88 -19.27
C GLU A 307 2.85 -1.72 -20.10
N ALA A 308 1.67 -1.17 -20.43
CA ALA A 308 0.65 -1.84 -21.24
C ALA A 308 0.40 -1.11 -22.56
#